data_d013420670c24d02a303f6a33d5e1333
#
_entry.id   d013420670c24d02a303f6a33d5e1333
#
_cell.length_a   1.000
_cell.length_b   1.000
_cell.length_c   1.000
_cell.angle_alpha   90.00
_cell.angle_beta   90.00
_cell.angle_gamma   90.00
#
_symmetry.space_group_name_H-M   'P 1'
#
loop_
_entity.id
_entity.type
_entity.pdbx_description
1 polymer ?
#
loop_
_entity_poly.entity_id
_entity_poly.type
_entity_poly.pdbx_seq_one_letter_code
_entity_poly.pdbx_strand_id
1 'polypeptide(L)'
;MSSLTHNAGKYNLFDPKTFAYLIDGDQFATLRYRLRPKSSESFMKYKTTQLTSFAIDLLQSAGLPSDKAKSVAEVLVEGDLLGHTTHGLALLAPYLAEIEKGSMRTEGAPITVSDFPAALTWDGNRLPGPWLVLQAMEVAIDRAKLQGTCTVVIRRSHHIACLAAYHQRVTDQGMLLQLHCSDPNSKSVAPFGGLDPVFTPNPVSYGFPTSQMPIMVDVSTSATTNGMTNRLFAEKKPLPAAWVMDGHGRPSTDPAVLFQEPKGTILPLGGMDSGHKGYGLSLMVEAFTGGLAGHGRADPAEGWGATVFLQIMDPNAFGGKSAYERQMDQVVANCHKSTPANPDHQVRMPGERGLQHKAESLLKGLTLYPSIMPMLLPWASKFKLEAPQAI
;
A
#
# COMPACT_ATOMS: atom_id res chain seq x y z
N MET A 1 17.56 -23.75 -38.65
CA MET A 1 16.35 -24.16 -37.90
C MET A 1 16.77 -25.27 -36.93
N SER A 2 17.12 -24.96 -35.76
CA SER A 2 17.13 -25.91 -34.58
C SER A 2 17.65 -25.17 -33.35
N SER A 3 16.99 -25.43 -32.24
CA SER A 3 17.46 -25.24 -30.85
C SER A 3 17.61 -23.81 -30.31
N LEU A 4 16.47 -23.22 -29.92
CA LEU A 4 16.42 -22.21 -28.84
C LEU A 4 15.15 -22.39 -27.99
N THR A 5 14.85 -23.61 -27.60
CA THR A 5 13.80 -23.94 -26.64
C THR A 5 14.39 -24.92 -25.64
N HIS A 6 14.98 -24.41 -24.55
CA HIS A 6 15.18 -25.10 -23.28
C HIS A 6 16.16 -24.31 -22.41
N ASN A 7 15.69 -23.29 -21.71
CA ASN A 7 16.38 -22.80 -20.51
C ASN A 7 15.55 -21.84 -19.64
N ALA A 8 14.21 -21.89 -19.70
CA ALA A 8 13.37 -21.06 -18.85
C ALA A 8 13.16 -21.60 -17.42
N GLY A 9 13.71 -22.77 -17.11
CA GLY A 9 13.41 -23.48 -15.84
C GLY A 9 14.52 -23.49 -14.78
N LYS A 10 15.55 -22.65 -14.90
CA LYS A 10 16.72 -22.75 -14.00
C LYS A 10 17.06 -21.53 -13.15
N TYR A 11 16.29 -20.47 -13.17
CA TYR A 11 16.63 -19.28 -12.38
C TYR A 11 15.61 -19.07 -11.26
N ASN A 12 16.04 -19.32 -10.04
CA ASN A 12 15.31 -18.88 -8.85
C ASN A 12 15.52 -17.38 -8.69
N LEU A 13 14.53 -16.57 -9.06
CA LEU A 13 14.57 -15.10 -8.99
C LEU A 13 14.69 -14.56 -7.56
N PHE A 14 14.59 -15.42 -6.55
CA PHE A 14 14.83 -15.10 -5.13
C PHE A 14 16.25 -15.40 -4.67
N ASP A 15 17.12 -15.98 -5.53
CA ASP A 15 18.55 -16.13 -5.23
C ASP A 15 19.26 -14.82 -5.53
N PRO A 16 19.91 -14.19 -4.54
CA PRO A 16 20.69 -12.97 -4.74
C PRO A 16 21.74 -13.04 -5.85
N LYS A 17 22.24 -14.24 -6.15
CA LYS A 17 23.25 -14.46 -7.21
C LYS A 17 22.62 -14.50 -8.60
N THR A 18 21.37 -14.91 -8.73
CA THR A 18 20.63 -14.89 -10.01
C THR A 18 20.20 -13.48 -10.41
N PHE A 19 19.93 -12.64 -9.41
CA PHE A 19 19.58 -11.23 -9.62
C PHE A 19 20.75 -10.40 -10.17
N ALA A 20 21.99 -10.76 -9.85
CA ALA A 20 23.18 -10.05 -10.33
C ALA A 20 23.40 -10.18 -11.84
N TYR A 21 22.83 -11.20 -12.49
CA TYR A 21 22.97 -11.43 -13.93
C TYR A 21 21.96 -10.64 -14.81
N LEU A 22 20.90 -10.10 -14.19
CA LEU A 22 19.87 -9.30 -14.88
C LEU A 22 20.13 -7.79 -14.80
N ILE A 23 21.17 -7.38 -14.10
CA ILE A 23 21.56 -5.98 -13.94
C ILE A 23 22.90 -5.78 -14.67
N ASP A 24 22.89 -5.88 -15.99
CA ASP A 24 24.00 -5.34 -16.75
C ASP A 24 23.77 -3.84 -16.94
N GLY A 25 24.80 -3.09 -16.49
CA GLY A 25 24.73 -1.68 -16.18
C GLY A 25 24.49 -0.78 -17.39
N ASP A 26 24.35 0.47 -17.14
CA ASP A 26 24.32 1.68 -17.96
C ASP A 26 22.99 2.18 -18.55
N GLN A 27 21.88 1.42 -18.60
CA GLN A 27 20.63 1.98 -19.12
C GLN A 27 19.69 2.59 -18.07
N PHE A 28 20.02 2.53 -16.78
CA PHE A 28 19.19 3.06 -15.69
C PHE A 28 19.42 4.53 -15.32
N ALA A 29 20.29 5.23 -16.03
CA ALA A 29 20.66 6.60 -15.67
C ALA A 29 19.61 7.68 -16.01
N THR A 30 18.60 7.41 -16.84
CA THR A 30 17.75 8.47 -17.44
C THR A 30 16.31 8.52 -16.96
N LEU A 31 15.82 7.55 -16.18
CA LEU A 31 14.46 7.60 -15.58
C LEU A 31 14.46 7.86 -14.08
N ARG A 32 15.36 8.65 -13.62
CA ARG A 32 15.12 9.45 -12.44
C ARG A 32 14.14 10.55 -12.87
N TYR A 33 12.83 10.30 -12.73
CA TYR A 33 11.90 11.41 -12.63
C TYR A 33 12.54 12.41 -11.68
N ARG A 34 12.80 13.63 -12.19
CA ARG A 34 13.52 14.69 -11.51
C ARG A 34 12.79 15.16 -10.25
N LEU A 35 12.72 14.32 -9.24
CA LEU A 35 12.58 14.69 -7.86
C LEU A 35 14.00 14.70 -7.24
N ARG A 36 14.92 15.40 -7.87
CA ARG A 36 16.12 15.87 -7.16
C ARG A 36 15.71 17.09 -6.37
N PRO A 37 15.73 17.05 -5.04
CA PRO A 37 15.70 18.28 -4.27
C PRO A 37 16.91 19.13 -4.71
N LYS A 38 16.66 20.39 -5.06
CA LYS A 38 17.71 21.39 -5.24
C LYS A 38 18.16 21.90 -3.88
N SER A 39 18.54 21.01 -2.98
CA SER A 39 19.25 21.30 -1.73
C SER A 39 19.94 20.02 -1.30
N SER A 40 21.08 20.11 -0.66
CA SER A 40 22.02 19.08 -0.23
C SER A 40 21.47 18.07 0.80
N GLU A 41 20.23 17.67 0.72
CA GLU A 41 19.67 16.57 1.50
C GLU A 41 20.13 15.26 0.88
N SER A 42 21.18 14.68 1.44
CA SER A 42 21.65 13.35 1.04
C SER A 42 20.61 12.32 1.38
N PHE A 43 20.16 11.57 0.37
CA PHE A 43 19.38 10.35 0.60
C PHE A 43 20.24 9.35 1.38
N MET A 44 19.89 9.14 2.65
CA MET A 44 20.64 8.24 3.52
C MET A 44 20.09 6.83 3.40
N LYS A 45 20.99 5.85 3.38
CA LYS A 45 20.67 4.43 3.36
C LYS A 45 20.85 3.83 4.73
N TYR A 46 20.02 2.87 5.04
CA TYR A 46 20.03 2.15 6.32
C TYR A 46 19.89 0.65 6.10
N LYS A 47 20.46 -0.15 6.98
CA LYS A 47 20.19 -1.58 7.00
C LYS A 47 18.72 -1.81 7.36
N THR A 48 18.00 -2.57 6.55
CA THR A 48 16.57 -2.86 6.74
C THR A 48 16.29 -3.46 8.13
N THR A 49 17.15 -4.38 8.60
CA THR A 49 17.02 -4.99 9.92
C THR A 49 17.10 -3.97 11.05
N GLN A 50 17.99 -2.98 10.94
CA GLN A 50 18.11 -1.91 11.95
C GLN A 50 16.90 -0.98 11.94
N LEU A 51 16.35 -0.66 10.77
CA LEU A 51 15.12 0.13 10.66
C LEU A 51 13.93 -0.61 11.27
N THR A 52 13.81 -1.92 11.00
CA THR A 52 12.73 -2.74 11.57
C THR A 52 12.83 -2.80 13.09
N SER A 53 14.02 -3.10 13.64
CA SER A 53 14.22 -3.11 15.09
C SER A 53 13.90 -1.76 15.71
N PHE A 54 14.41 -0.66 15.14
CA PHE A 54 14.15 0.69 15.62
C PHE A 54 12.66 1.04 15.61
N ALA A 55 11.92 0.67 14.56
CA ALA A 55 10.48 0.87 14.50
C ALA A 55 9.74 0.05 15.57
N ILE A 56 10.14 -1.20 15.81
CA ILE A 56 9.60 -2.04 16.89
C ILE A 56 9.84 -1.38 18.25
N ASP A 57 11.07 -0.96 18.53
CA ASP A 57 11.46 -0.35 19.81
C ASP A 57 10.66 0.93 20.08
N LEU A 58 10.47 1.79 19.07
CA LEU A 58 9.63 2.98 19.16
C LEU A 58 8.18 2.65 19.50
N LEU A 59 7.59 1.66 18.81
CA LEU A 59 6.20 1.25 19.02
C LEU A 59 6.00 0.61 20.38
N GLN A 60 6.93 -0.24 20.83
CA GLN A 60 6.87 -0.86 22.15
C GLN A 60 7.04 0.21 23.27
N SER A 61 7.96 1.16 23.10
CA SER A 61 8.13 2.27 24.03
C SER A 61 6.92 3.19 24.12
N ALA A 62 6.11 3.24 23.04
CA ALA A 62 4.82 3.92 23.03
C ALA A 62 3.67 3.11 23.64
N GLY A 63 3.92 1.85 24.04
CA GLY A 63 2.95 1.01 24.75
C GLY A 63 2.31 -0.09 23.89
N LEU A 64 2.77 -0.34 22.65
CA LEU A 64 2.28 -1.49 21.89
C LEU A 64 2.90 -2.79 22.40
N PRO A 65 2.09 -3.86 22.60
CA PRO A 65 2.61 -5.22 22.80
C PRO A 65 3.50 -5.67 21.65
N SER A 66 4.42 -6.59 21.95
CA SER A 66 5.47 -7.02 21.02
C SER A 66 4.95 -7.55 19.67
N ASP A 67 3.86 -8.32 19.69
CA ASP A 67 3.20 -8.87 18.50
C ASP A 67 2.65 -7.78 17.60
N LYS A 68 1.97 -6.79 18.17
CA LYS A 68 1.40 -5.66 17.44
C LYS A 68 2.50 -4.73 16.92
N ALA A 69 3.50 -4.41 17.76
CA ALA A 69 4.63 -3.59 17.38
C ALA A 69 5.41 -4.19 16.21
N LYS A 70 5.69 -5.50 16.25
CA LYS A 70 6.34 -6.23 15.17
C LYS A 70 5.53 -6.17 13.87
N SER A 71 4.24 -6.48 13.94
CA SER A 71 3.33 -6.46 12.78
C SER A 71 3.28 -5.08 12.11
N VAL A 72 3.15 -4.02 12.91
CA VAL A 72 3.13 -2.64 12.39
C VAL A 72 4.46 -2.28 11.74
N ALA A 73 5.59 -2.54 12.42
CA ALA A 73 6.92 -2.22 11.91
C ALA A 73 7.23 -2.95 10.60
N GLU A 74 6.94 -4.25 10.51
CA GLU A 74 7.15 -5.05 9.30
C GLU A 74 6.36 -4.50 8.10
N VAL A 75 5.07 -4.16 8.29
CA VAL A 75 4.25 -3.61 7.20
C VAL A 75 4.73 -2.23 6.77
N LEU A 76 5.15 -1.37 7.69
CA LEU A 76 5.69 -0.05 7.35
C LEU A 76 7.01 -0.15 6.58
N VAL A 77 7.93 -1.00 7.04
CA VAL A 77 9.21 -1.22 6.35
C VAL A 77 8.98 -1.86 4.98
N GLU A 78 8.05 -2.80 4.86
CA GLU A 78 7.67 -3.41 3.58
C GLU A 78 7.13 -2.36 2.60
N GLY A 79 6.33 -1.40 3.06
CA GLY A 79 5.87 -0.27 2.25
C GLY A 79 7.03 0.52 1.62
N ASP A 80 8.05 0.86 2.41
CA ASP A 80 9.25 1.54 1.89
C ASP A 80 10.08 0.64 0.97
N LEU A 81 10.23 -0.65 1.29
CA LEU A 81 10.91 -1.62 0.44
C LEU A 81 10.25 -1.74 -0.94
N LEU A 82 8.93 -1.65 -1.01
CA LEU A 82 8.18 -1.65 -2.26
C LEU A 82 8.14 -0.26 -2.95
N GLY A 83 8.74 0.77 -2.34
CA GLY A 83 8.80 2.13 -2.89
C GLY A 83 7.58 3.01 -2.58
N HIS A 84 6.67 2.57 -1.70
CA HIS A 84 5.51 3.33 -1.25
C HIS A 84 5.85 4.28 -0.08
N THR A 85 6.78 5.18 -0.30
CA THR A 85 7.41 6.04 0.72
C THR A 85 6.48 7.00 1.47
N THR A 86 5.22 7.13 1.06
CA THR A 86 4.19 7.88 1.80
C THR A 86 3.40 7.00 2.76
N HIS A 87 3.44 5.67 2.58
CA HIS A 87 2.69 4.68 3.33
C HIS A 87 3.60 3.63 4.01
N GLY A 88 4.90 3.94 4.12
CA GLY A 88 5.89 3.20 4.89
C GLY A 88 6.19 3.88 6.23
N LEU A 89 7.48 3.96 6.60
CA LEU A 89 7.95 4.56 7.86
C LEU A 89 7.58 6.04 8.03
N ALA A 90 7.17 6.74 6.97
CA ALA A 90 6.58 8.07 7.07
C ALA A 90 5.32 8.10 7.95
N LEU A 91 4.63 6.97 8.12
CA LEU A 91 3.46 6.83 8.99
C LEU A 91 3.81 6.52 10.45
N LEU A 92 5.06 6.16 10.76
CA LEU A 92 5.43 5.73 12.11
C LEU A 92 5.24 6.86 13.14
N ALA A 93 5.73 8.08 12.86
CA ALA A 93 5.54 9.20 13.76
C ALA A 93 4.06 9.58 13.96
N PRO A 94 3.21 9.68 12.91
CA PRO A 94 1.76 9.78 13.07
C PRO A 94 1.13 8.67 13.93
N TYR A 95 1.54 7.41 13.75
CA TYR A 95 1.00 6.30 14.55
C TYR A 95 1.39 6.43 16.04
N LEU A 96 2.64 6.80 16.33
CA LEU A 96 3.07 7.08 17.69
C LEU A 96 2.25 8.19 18.35
N ALA A 97 1.91 9.25 17.58
CA ALA A 97 1.04 10.31 18.06
C ALA A 97 -0.40 9.85 18.32
N GLU A 98 -0.94 8.94 17.48
CA GLU A 98 -2.27 8.37 17.69
C GLU A 98 -2.33 7.42 18.90
N ILE A 99 -1.24 6.70 19.18
CA ILE A 99 -1.10 5.89 20.40
C ILE A 99 -1.07 6.83 21.63
N GLU A 100 -0.26 7.88 21.61
CA GLU A 100 -0.13 8.82 22.71
C GLU A 100 -1.44 9.54 23.05
N LYS A 101 -2.27 9.85 22.02
CA LYS A 101 -3.60 10.43 22.20
C LYS A 101 -4.64 9.41 22.69
N GLY A 102 -4.33 8.11 22.68
CA GLY A 102 -5.27 7.04 22.97
C GLY A 102 -6.31 6.77 21.87
N SER A 103 -6.15 7.37 20.69
CA SER A 103 -7.02 7.15 19.52
C SER A 103 -6.69 5.86 18.76
N MET A 104 -5.44 5.39 18.83
CA MET A 104 -5.05 4.03 18.49
C MET A 104 -4.92 3.23 19.80
N ARG A 105 -5.75 2.21 19.98
CA ARG A 105 -5.67 1.34 21.15
C ARG A 105 -4.48 0.41 21.05
N THR A 106 -3.82 0.16 22.17
CA THR A 106 -2.67 -0.74 22.26
C THR A 106 -3.05 -2.15 22.69
N GLU A 107 -4.06 -2.26 23.55
CA GLU A 107 -4.50 -3.50 24.20
C GLU A 107 -5.82 -4.03 23.65
N GLY A 108 -6.04 -5.33 23.80
CA GLY A 108 -7.27 -6.03 23.42
C GLY A 108 -7.15 -6.83 22.13
N ALA A 109 -8.29 -7.31 21.67
CA ALA A 109 -8.48 -8.11 20.47
C ALA A 109 -9.66 -7.57 19.65
N PRO A 110 -9.77 -7.93 18.36
CA PRO A 110 -10.97 -7.63 17.59
C PRO A 110 -12.17 -8.35 18.17
N ILE A 111 -13.36 -7.76 18.04
CA ILE A 111 -14.60 -8.35 18.49
C ILE A 111 -15.28 -8.96 17.27
N THR A 112 -15.60 -10.25 17.34
CA THR A 112 -16.35 -10.91 16.28
C THR A 112 -17.80 -10.43 16.28
N VAL A 113 -18.22 -9.83 15.18
CA VAL A 113 -19.60 -9.35 14.96
C VAL A 113 -20.43 -10.41 14.25
N SER A 114 -19.84 -11.10 13.28
CA SER A 114 -20.45 -12.19 12.52
C SER A 114 -19.38 -13.20 12.13
N ASP A 115 -19.74 -14.49 12.16
CA ASP A 115 -18.83 -15.59 11.84
C ASP A 115 -19.57 -16.69 11.07
N PHE A 116 -19.40 -16.69 9.74
CA PHE A 116 -19.84 -17.76 8.84
C PHE A 116 -18.60 -18.46 8.28
N PRO A 117 -18.69 -19.69 7.79
CA PRO A 117 -17.53 -20.46 7.33
C PRO A 117 -16.62 -19.73 6.33
N ALA A 118 -17.18 -18.96 5.40
CA ALA A 118 -16.45 -18.23 4.37
C ALA A 118 -16.59 -16.69 4.47
N ALA A 119 -17.21 -16.17 5.55
CA ALA A 119 -17.42 -14.72 5.69
C ALA A 119 -17.43 -14.33 7.18
N LEU A 120 -16.59 -13.35 7.53
CA LEU A 120 -16.47 -12.84 8.89
C LEU A 120 -16.61 -11.32 8.90
N THR A 121 -17.16 -10.81 10.00
CA THR A 121 -17.13 -9.38 10.30
C THR A 121 -16.52 -9.17 11.67
N TRP A 122 -15.47 -8.34 11.72
CA TRP A 122 -14.83 -7.95 12.97
C TRP A 122 -15.04 -6.46 13.26
N ASP A 123 -15.21 -6.15 14.52
CA ASP A 123 -14.97 -4.81 15.04
C ASP A 123 -13.52 -4.75 15.52
N GLY A 124 -12.72 -3.95 14.83
CA GLY A 124 -11.28 -3.82 15.10
C GLY A 124 -10.97 -3.06 16.38
N ASN A 125 -11.99 -2.51 17.06
CA ASN A 125 -11.86 -1.85 18.37
C ASN A 125 -10.74 -0.79 18.38
N ARG A 126 -10.48 -0.12 17.25
CA ARG A 126 -9.43 0.88 17.04
C ARG A 126 -8.00 0.39 17.29
N LEU A 127 -7.78 -0.91 17.20
CA LEU A 127 -6.46 -1.53 17.28
C LEU A 127 -5.62 -1.21 16.02
N PRO A 128 -4.29 -1.41 16.07
CA PRO A 128 -3.40 -1.14 14.95
C PRO A 128 -3.83 -1.88 13.69
N GLY A 129 -4.11 -1.12 12.62
CA GLY A 129 -4.64 -1.68 11.38
C GLY A 129 -3.74 -2.73 10.73
N PRO A 130 -2.40 -2.54 10.66
CA PRO A 130 -1.52 -3.57 10.11
C PRO A 130 -1.59 -4.91 10.84
N TRP A 131 -1.66 -4.89 12.15
CA TRP A 131 -1.82 -6.12 12.94
C TRP A 131 -3.19 -6.79 12.69
N LEU A 132 -4.29 -6.01 12.67
CA LEU A 132 -5.62 -6.53 12.39
C LEU A 132 -5.71 -7.19 11.01
N VAL A 133 -5.14 -6.58 9.98
CA VAL A 133 -5.14 -7.15 8.62
C VAL A 133 -4.34 -8.44 8.57
N LEU A 134 -3.17 -8.52 9.22
CA LEU A 134 -2.38 -9.75 9.25
C LEU A 134 -3.13 -10.88 9.96
N GLN A 135 -3.79 -10.60 11.09
CA GLN A 135 -4.62 -11.60 11.79
C GLN A 135 -5.81 -12.06 10.92
N ALA A 136 -6.47 -11.13 10.23
CA ALA A 136 -7.55 -11.46 9.31
C ALA A 136 -7.07 -12.32 8.13
N MET A 137 -5.87 -12.05 7.61
CA MET A 137 -5.27 -12.84 6.54
C MET A 137 -4.99 -14.28 6.97
N GLU A 138 -4.43 -14.51 8.15
CA GLU A 138 -4.19 -15.85 8.67
C GLU A 138 -5.49 -16.66 8.72
N VAL A 139 -6.53 -16.09 9.32
CA VAL A 139 -7.86 -16.74 9.38
C VAL A 139 -8.44 -16.96 7.99
N ALA A 140 -8.34 -15.97 7.09
CA ALA A 140 -8.91 -16.06 5.76
C ALA A 140 -8.17 -17.09 4.87
N ILE A 141 -6.84 -17.22 4.99
CA ILE A 141 -6.04 -18.23 4.30
C ILE A 141 -6.49 -19.63 4.71
N ASP A 142 -6.60 -19.90 6.02
CA ASP A 142 -6.97 -21.23 6.50
C ASP A 142 -8.40 -21.60 6.10
N ARG A 143 -9.32 -20.65 6.14
CA ARG A 143 -10.70 -20.90 5.69
C ARG A 143 -10.81 -21.02 4.17
N ALA A 144 -10.05 -20.25 3.40
CA ALA A 144 -10.04 -20.36 1.94
C ALA A 144 -9.55 -21.73 1.47
N LYS A 145 -8.59 -22.36 2.15
CA LYS A 145 -8.17 -23.76 1.90
C LYS A 145 -9.32 -24.76 2.03
N LEU A 146 -10.28 -24.50 2.91
CA LEU A 146 -11.41 -25.38 3.19
C LEU A 146 -12.64 -25.05 2.35
N GLN A 147 -12.90 -23.75 2.14
CA GLN A 147 -14.12 -23.25 1.52
C GLN A 147 -13.94 -22.75 0.08
N GLY A 148 -12.69 -22.71 -0.41
CA GLY A 148 -12.32 -22.14 -1.71
C GLY A 148 -12.15 -20.62 -1.67
N THR A 149 -12.82 -19.94 -0.75
CA THR A 149 -12.71 -18.48 -0.54
C THR A 149 -13.04 -18.12 0.89
N CYS A 150 -12.48 -17.01 1.37
CA CYS A 150 -12.91 -16.42 2.62
C CYS A 150 -12.84 -14.89 2.55
N THR A 151 -13.88 -14.23 3.05
CA THR A 151 -13.96 -12.77 3.15
C THR A 151 -13.96 -12.36 4.63
N VAL A 152 -13.13 -11.39 4.97
CA VAL A 152 -13.13 -10.74 6.28
C VAL A 152 -13.37 -9.25 6.11
N VAL A 153 -14.38 -8.71 6.77
CA VAL A 153 -14.64 -7.27 6.82
C VAL A 153 -14.31 -6.76 8.21
N ILE A 154 -13.53 -5.68 8.30
CA ILE A 154 -13.12 -5.10 9.59
C ILE A 154 -13.62 -3.66 9.65
N ARG A 155 -14.55 -3.37 10.55
CA ARG A 155 -14.94 -2.00 10.90
C ARG A 155 -14.11 -1.48 12.07
N ARG A 156 -14.01 -0.17 12.22
CA ARG A 156 -13.30 0.49 13.32
C ARG A 156 -11.87 -0.01 13.51
N SER A 157 -11.17 -0.31 12.40
CA SER A 157 -9.72 -0.49 12.39
C SER A 157 -9.03 0.86 12.48
N HIS A 158 -7.79 0.93 12.95
CA HIS A 158 -6.92 2.05 12.64
C HIS A 158 -6.40 1.94 11.19
N HIS A 159 -5.70 2.97 10.68
CA HIS A 159 -5.13 2.99 9.32
C HIS A 159 -4.24 1.76 9.05
N ILE A 160 -4.30 1.20 7.83
CA ILE A 160 -3.68 -0.09 7.48
C ILE A 160 -2.38 0.02 6.65
N ALA A 161 -1.81 1.21 6.53
CA ALA A 161 -0.58 1.50 5.77
C ALA A 161 -0.68 1.16 4.27
N CYS A 162 0.43 0.68 3.65
CA CYS A 162 0.52 0.30 2.24
C CYS A 162 -0.18 -1.04 1.97
N LEU A 163 -1.13 -1.07 1.03
CA LEU A 163 -1.87 -2.31 0.74
C LEU A 163 -0.98 -3.34 0.02
N ALA A 164 -0.04 -2.91 -0.81
CA ALA A 164 0.90 -3.79 -1.48
C ALA A 164 1.77 -4.61 -0.49
N ALA A 165 1.99 -4.11 0.73
CA ALA A 165 2.79 -4.79 1.75
C ALA A 165 2.21 -6.14 2.22
N TYR A 166 0.96 -6.41 1.90
CA TYR A 166 0.28 -7.64 2.29
C TYR A 166 0.32 -8.73 1.21
N HIS A 167 0.58 -8.39 -0.05
CA HIS A 167 0.36 -9.28 -1.20
C HIS A 167 1.18 -10.57 -1.14
N GLN A 168 2.50 -10.48 -0.93
CA GLN A 168 3.37 -11.65 -0.97
C GLN A 168 3.01 -12.70 0.07
N ARG A 169 2.45 -12.30 1.21
CA ARG A 169 2.01 -13.22 2.27
C ARG A 169 0.92 -14.20 1.81
N VAL A 170 0.15 -13.83 0.77
CA VAL A 170 -0.92 -14.65 0.19
C VAL A 170 -0.48 -15.26 -1.14
N THR A 171 0.14 -14.46 -2.01
CA THR A 171 0.53 -14.93 -3.35
C THR A 171 1.63 -15.99 -3.29
N ASP A 172 2.55 -15.95 -2.31
CA ASP A 172 3.55 -16.99 -2.08
C ASP A 172 2.93 -18.34 -1.66
N GLN A 173 1.69 -18.34 -1.19
CA GLN A 173 0.91 -19.56 -0.94
C GLN A 173 0.10 -20.01 -2.16
N GLY A 174 0.23 -19.30 -3.29
CA GLY A 174 -0.49 -19.59 -4.54
C GLY A 174 -1.94 -19.17 -4.52
N MET A 175 -2.34 -18.28 -3.60
CA MET A 175 -3.70 -17.76 -3.46
C MET A 175 -3.82 -16.33 -3.97
N LEU A 176 -5.04 -15.93 -4.33
CA LEU A 176 -5.35 -14.55 -4.72
C LEU A 176 -5.75 -13.73 -3.49
N LEU A 177 -5.33 -12.47 -3.47
CA LEU A 177 -5.74 -11.48 -2.48
C LEU A 177 -6.52 -10.35 -3.15
N GLN A 178 -7.64 -9.97 -2.56
CA GLN A 178 -8.33 -8.70 -2.79
C GLN A 178 -8.40 -7.94 -1.46
N LEU A 179 -7.93 -6.69 -1.44
CA LEU A 179 -7.88 -5.86 -0.25
C LEU A 179 -8.31 -4.43 -0.60
N HIS A 180 -9.34 -3.92 0.08
CA HIS A 180 -9.84 -2.56 -0.06
C HIS A 180 -9.91 -1.88 1.28
N CYS A 181 -9.76 -0.57 1.33
CA CYS A 181 -10.07 0.19 2.53
C CYS A 181 -10.66 1.57 2.23
N SER A 182 -11.47 2.03 3.16
CA SER A 182 -11.99 3.40 3.23
C SER A 182 -11.78 3.94 4.64
N ASP A 183 -11.52 5.24 4.78
CA ASP A 183 -11.65 5.91 6.09
C ASP A 183 -12.98 6.69 6.10
N PRO A 184 -14.00 6.21 6.82
CA PRO A 184 -15.30 6.86 6.85
C PRO A 184 -15.27 8.23 7.53
N ASN A 185 -14.25 8.53 8.33
CA ASN A 185 -14.11 9.77 9.09
C ASN A 185 -13.41 10.89 8.30
N SER A 186 -12.81 10.56 7.16
CA SER A 186 -12.04 11.49 6.34
C SER A 186 -12.70 11.72 4.97
N LYS A 187 -12.52 12.94 4.43
CA LYS A 187 -13.10 13.34 3.15
C LYS A 187 -12.10 14.22 2.42
N SER A 188 -11.71 13.83 1.21
CA SER A 188 -10.76 14.60 0.38
C SER A 188 -11.04 14.51 -1.12
N VAL A 189 -11.84 13.52 -1.55
CA VAL A 189 -12.16 13.26 -2.96
C VAL A 189 -13.62 13.57 -3.22
N ALA A 190 -13.90 14.41 -4.21
CA ALA A 190 -15.26 14.69 -4.63
C ALA A 190 -15.84 13.57 -5.50
N PRO A 191 -17.16 13.34 -5.48
CA PRO A 191 -17.82 12.55 -6.53
C PRO A 191 -17.64 13.25 -7.89
N PHE A 192 -17.65 12.47 -8.96
CA PHE A 192 -17.54 13.05 -10.31
C PHE A 192 -18.69 14.02 -10.58
N GLY A 193 -18.36 15.26 -10.95
CA GLY A 193 -19.32 16.35 -11.17
C GLY A 193 -19.69 17.13 -9.89
N GLY A 194 -19.19 16.74 -8.70
CA GLY A 194 -19.38 17.46 -7.44
C GLY A 194 -18.17 18.31 -7.07
N LEU A 195 -18.34 19.28 -6.19
CA LEU A 195 -17.27 20.11 -5.62
C LEU A 195 -16.88 19.64 -4.22
N ASP A 196 -17.86 19.21 -3.41
CA ASP A 196 -17.63 18.86 -2.03
C ASP A 196 -17.00 17.46 -1.88
N PRO A 197 -16.02 17.29 -0.98
CA PRO A 197 -15.41 15.99 -0.76
C PRO A 197 -16.37 15.05 -0.02
N VAL A 198 -16.46 13.82 -0.50
CA VAL A 198 -17.28 12.75 0.10
C VAL A 198 -16.43 11.55 0.47
N PHE A 199 -15.43 11.21 -0.35
CA PHE A 199 -14.61 10.02 -0.18
C PHE A 199 -13.19 10.34 0.30
N THR A 200 -12.49 9.33 0.77
CA THR A 200 -11.02 9.29 0.79
C THR A 200 -10.50 8.76 -0.55
N PRO A 201 -9.18 8.63 -0.76
CA PRO A 201 -8.64 7.97 -1.94
C PRO A 201 -9.13 6.54 -2.19
N ASN A 202 -9.74 5.88 -1.21
CA ASN A 202 -10.41 4.58 -1.31
C ASN A 202 -9.61 3.57 -2.15
N PRO A 203 -8.42 3.11 -1.70
CA PRO A 203 -7.58 2.26 -2.50
C PRO A 203 -8.17 0.87 -2.71
N VAL A 204 -7.88 0.31 -3.88
CA VAL A 204 -8.13 -1.09 -4.24
C VAL A 204 -6.81 -1.79 -4.48
N SER A 205 -6.69 -3.01 -4.01
CA SER A 205 -5.45 -3.75 -4.11
C SER A 205 -5.72 -5.23 -4.39
N TYR A 206 -4.91 -5.79 -5.31
CA TYR A 206 -5.06 -7.18 -5.76
C TYR A 206 -3.69 -7.84 -5.88
N GLY A 207 -3.54 -9.01 -5.27
CA GLY A 207 -2.39 -9.88 -5.44
C GLY A 207 -2.75 -11.11 -6.26
N PHE A 208 -2.03 -11.36 -7.34
CA PHE A 208 -2.25 -12.50 -8.22
C PHE A 208 -0.98 -13.35 -8.30
N PRO A 209 -0.99 -14.62 -7.87
CA PRO A 209 0.16 -15.50 -8.01
C PRO A 209 0.42 -15.81 -9.49
N THR A 210 1.68 -16.01 -9.84
CA THR A 210 2.15 -16.56 -11.12
C THR A 210 3.22 -17.61 -10.83
N SER A 211 3.72 -18.30 -11.84
CA SER A 211 4.84 -19.23 -11.66
C SER A 211 6.17 -18.52 -11.33
N GLN A 212 6.21 -17.19 -11.47
CA GLN A 212 7.40 -16.37 -11.23
C GLN A 212 7.11 -15.27 -10.18
N MET A 213 7.09 -14.01 -10.59
CA MET A 213 6.76 -12.90 -9.70
C MET A 213 5.26 -12.65 -9.65
N PRO A 214 4.67 -12.42 -8.48
CA PRO A 214 3.26 -12.09 -8.39
C PRO A 214 2.96 -10.75 -9.08
N ILE A 215 1.75 -10.63 -9.64
CA ILE A 215 1.22 -9.35 -10.07
C ILE A 215 0.63 -8.67 -8.83
N MET A 216 1.08 -7.45 -8.55
CA MET A 216 0.68 -6.69 -7.36
C MET A 216 0.08 -5.35 -7.79
N VAL A 217 -1.23 -5.27 -7.81
CA VAL A 217 -1.96 -4.02 -8.08
C VAL A 217 -2.28 -3.32 -6.77
N ASP A 218 -1.87 -2.08 -6.61
CA ASP A 218 -2.21 -1.22 -5.46
C ASP A 218 -2.41 0.19 -5.99
N VAL A 219 -3.66 0.61 -6.09
CA VAL A 219 -4.04 1.89 -6.72
C VAL A 219 -5.15 2.57 -5.91
N SER A 220 -5.06 3.89 -5.77
CA SER A 220 -6.20 4.68 -5.28
C SER A 220 -7.28 4.80 -6.36
N THR A 221 -8.53 4.92 -5.95
CA THR A 221 -9.65 5.26 -6.85
C THR A 221 -9.73 6.76 -7.15
N SER A 222 -8.78 7.54 -6.62
CA SER A 222 -8.54 8.95 -6.90
C SER A 222 -7.29 9.17 -7.76
N ALA A 223 -7.16 10.33 -8.36
CA ALA A 223 -6.02 10.69 -9.20
C ALA A 223 -4.69 10.79 -8.42
N THR A 224 -4.76 11.07 -7.12
CA THR A 224 -3.62 11.12 -6.20
C THR A 224 -4.07 10.83 -4.77
N THR A 225 -3.14 10.75 -3.82
CA THR A 225 -3.39 10.43 -2.42
C THR A 225 -3.19 11.64 -1.51
N ASN A 226 -3.81 11.62 -0.31
CA ASN A 226 -3.59 12.64 0.72
C ASN A 226 -2.11 12.76 1.11
N GLY A 227 -1.41 11.62 1.24
CA GLY A 227 0.02 11.61 1.56
C GLY A 227 0.88 12.31 0.50
N MET A 228 0.57 12.14 -0.79
CA MET A 228 1.30 12.80 -1.88
C MET A 228 0.99 14.29 -1.93
N THR A 229 -0.27 14.69 -1.81
CA THR A 229 -0.67 16.11 -1.83
C THR A 229 -0.07 16.87 -0.64
N ASN A 230 -0.13 16.31 0.58
CA ASN A 230 0.48 16.90 1.77
C ASN A 230 2.00 17.06 1.63
N ARG A 231 2.68 16.04 1.09
CA ARG A 231 4.12 16.09 0.85
C ARG A 231 4.51 17.20 -0.12
N LEU A 232 3.84 17.27 -1.28
CA LEU A 232 4.15 18.28 -2.30
C LEU A 232 3.77 19.69 -1.84
N PHE A 233 2.71 19.83 -1.07
CA PHE A 233 2.36 21.10 -0.43
C PHE A 233 3.45 21.56 0.54
N ALA A 234 3.92 20.69 1.44
CA ALA A 234 5.00 21.01 2.37
C ALA A 234 6.32 21.37 1.64
N GLU A 235 6.60 20.71 0.51
CA GLU A 235 7.77 20.98 -0.33
C GLU A 235 7.59 22.17 -1.28
N LYS A 236 6.41 22.82 -1.29
CA LYS A 236 6.07 23.91 -2.23
C LYS A 236 6.27 23.51 -3.70
N LYS A 237 5.92 22.28 -4.04
CA LYS A 237 6.03 21.71 -5.39
C LYS A 237 4.66 21.47 -6.00
N PRO A 238 4.51 21.65 -7.32
CA PRO A 238 3.27 21.30 -8.01
C PRO A 238 3.12 19.78 -8.12
N LEU A 239 1.87 19.34 -8.26
CA LEU A 239 1.52 18.00 -8.69
C LEU A 239 1.97 17.78 -10.15
N PRO A 240 2.31 16.55 -10.56
CA PRO A 240 2.75 16.23 -11.92
C PRO A 240 1.72 16.54 -13.01
N ALA A 241 0.43 16.53 -12.67
CA ALA A 241 -0.68 16.87 -13.55
C ALA A 241 -1.83 17.46 -12.73
N ALA A 242 -2.91 17.88 -13.38
CA ALA A 242 -4.11 18.44 -12.74
C ALA A 242 -4.91 17.32 -12.04
N TRP A 243 -4.41 16.87 -10.90
CA TRP A 243 -5.03 15.81 -10.08
C TRP A 243 -5.96 16.31 -8.99
N VAL A 244 -6.02 17.63 -8.83
CA VAL A 244 -6.91 18.31 -7.89
C VAL A 244 -7.73 19.35 -8.64
N MET A 245 -8.82 19.81 -8.04
CA MET A 245 -9.55 20.99 -8.48
C MET A 245 -9.64 22.00 -7.34
N ASP A 246 -9.74 23.29 -7.68
CA ASP A 246 -9.98 24.34 -6.70
C ASP A 246 -11.45 24.32 -6.21
N GLY A 247 -11.78 25.14 -5.22
CA GLY A 247 -13.14 25.24 -4.69
C GLY A 247 -14.19 25.80 -5.66
N HIS A 248 -13.78 26.19 -6.88
CA HIS A 248 -14.66 26.61 -7.98
C HIS A 248 -14.77 25.56 -9.10
N GLY A 249 -14.20 24.35 -8.88
CA GLY A 249 -14.26 23.25 -9.85
C GLY A 249 -13.25 23.33 -10.99
N ARG A 250 -12.25 24.21 -10.93
CA ARG A 250 -11.22 24.33 -11.97
C ARG A 250 -10.07 23.38 -11.68
N PRO A 251 -9.61 22.59 -12.68
CA PRO A 251 -8.49 21.69 -12.50
C PRO A 251 -7.20 22.44 -12.13
N SER A 252 -6.40 21.88 -11.22
CA SER A 252 -5.18 22.53 -10.73
C SER A 252 -4.05 21.50 -10.51
N THR A 253 -2.81 21.97 -10.69
CA THR A 253 -1.59 21.28 -10.29
C THR A 253 -1.05 21.77 -8.94
N ASP A 254 -1.66 22.82 -8.36
CA ASP A 254 -1.23 23.38 -7.09
C ASP A 254 -1.91 22.64 -5.92
N PRO A 255 -1.16 21.89 -5.08
CA PRO A 255 -1.73 21.23 -3.93
C PRO A 255 -2.28 22.20 -2.87
N ALA A 256 -1.89 23.48 -2.90
CA ALA A 256 -2.38 24.49 -1.95
C ALA A 256 -3.88 24.71 -2.03
N VAL A 257 -4.53 24.43 -3.17
CA VAL A 257 -5.99 24.56 -3.32
C VAL A 257 -6.79 23.70 -2.33
N LEU A 258 -6.18 22.62 -1.81
CA LEU A 258 -6.80 21.74 -0.81
C LEU A 258 -6.85 22.37 0.60
N PHE A 259 -6.09 23.44 0.83
CA PHE A 259 -5.89 24.09 2.15
C PHE A 259 -6.36 25.54 2.18
N GLN A 260 -6.87 26.07 1.06
CA GLN A 260 -7.37 27.44 0.92
C GLN A 260 -8.89 27.45 0.89
N GLU A 261 -9.50 28.56 1.26
CA GLU A 261 -10.96 28.74 1.14
C GLU A 261 -11.32 29.50 -0.18
N PRO A 262 -12.35 29.03 -0.91
CA PRO A 262 -13.07 27.76 -0.73
C PRO A 262 -12.18 26.56 -1.04
N LYS A 263 -12.29 25.51 -0.22
CA LYS A 263 -11.44 24.32 -0.33
C LYS A 263 -11.65 23.59 -1.64
N GLY A 264 -10.52 23.25 -2.27
CA GLY A 264 -10.51 22.32 -3.38
C GLY A 264 -10.57 20.86 -2.94
N THR A 265 -10.63 19.96 -3.91
CA THR A 265 -10.72 18.50 -3.70
C THR A 265 -9.79 17.72 -4.63
N ILE A 266 -9.45 16.52 -4.24
CA ILE A 266 -8.77 15.56 -5.11
C ILE A 266 -9.79 15.04 -6.13
N LEU A 267 -9.36 14.89 -7.38
CA LEU A 267 -10.18 14.33 -8.45
C LEU A 267 -10.24 12.79 -8.35
N PRO A 268 -11.36 12.16 -8.74
CA PRO A 268 -11.41 10.72 -8.94
C PRO A 268 -10.42 10.28 -10.03
N LEU A 269 -10.01 9.03 -10.01
CA LEU A 269 -9.17 8.42 -11.06
C LEU A 269 -9.81 8.60 -12.43
N GLY A 270 -9.05 9.15 -13.39
CA GLY A 270 -9.54 9.60 -14.70
C GLY A 270 -9.78 11.11 -14.77
N GLY A 271 -9.65 11.84 -13.65
CA GLY A 271 -9.65 13.29 -13.62
C GLY A 271 -10.96 13.93 -14.08
N MET A 272 -10.85 15.06 -14.75
CA MET A 272 -12.02 15.79 -15.25
C MET A 272 -12.74 15.07 -16.43
N ASP A 273 -12.00 14.31 -17.23
CA ASP A 273 -12.56 13.69 -18.44
C ASP A 273 -13.23 12.34 -18.18
N SER A 274 -12.55 11.46 -17.45
CA SER A 274 -12.98 10.07 -17.24
C SER A 274 -13.17 9.71 -15.75
N GLY A 275 -13.25 10.71 -14.88
CA GLY A 275 -13.35 10.55 -13.43
C GLY A 275 -14.58 9.79 -12.94
N HIS A 276 -15.63 9.69 -13.78
CA HIS A 276 -16.78 8.82 -13.50
C HIS A 276 -16.37 7.36 -13.26
N LYS A 277 -15.25 6.88 -13.86
CA LYS A 277 -14.71 5.52 -13.63
C LYS A 277 -14.15 5.37 -12.23
N GLY A 278 -13.28 6.31 -11.80
CA GLY A 278 -12.75 6.33 -10.45
C GLY A 278 -13.83 6.55 -9.39
N TYR A 279 -14.83 7.37 -9.68
CA TYR A 279 -16.01 7.56 -8.83
C TYR A 279 -16.78 6.24 -8.66
N GLY A 280 -17.05 5.51 -9.75
CA GLY A 280 -17.67 4.18 -9.68
C GLY A 280 -16.88 3.18 -8.83
N LEU A 281 -15.54 3.18 -8.97
CA LEU A 281 -14.65 2.37 -8.12
C LEU A 281 -14.70 2.81 -6.64
N SER A 282 -14.77 4.12 -6.35
CA SER A 282 -14.93 4.60 -4.97
C SER A 282 -16.23 4.12 -4.32
N LEU A 283 -17.35 4.13 -5.08
CA LEU A 283 -18.63 3.58 -4.60
C LEU A 283 -18.54 2.08 -4.32
N MET A 284 -17.85 1.33 -5.17
CA MET A 284 -17.59 -0.08 -4.96
C MET A 284 -16.82 -0.32 -3.65
N VAL A 285 -15.77 0.47 -3.38
CA VAL A 285 -15.02 0.37 -2.12
C VAL A 285 -15.91 0.68 -0.93
N GLU A 286 -16.73 1.74 -0.96
CA GLU A 286 -17.66 2.04 0.14
C GLU A 286 -18.66 0.90 0.39
N ALA A 287 -19.18 0.28 -0.69
CA ALA A 287 -20.11 -0.84 -0.56
C ALA A 287 -19.46 -2.07 0.09
N PHE A 288 -18.24 -2.44 -0.32
CA PHE A 288 -17.51 -3.59 0.24
C PHE A 288 -16.97 -3.32 1.64
N THR A 289 -16.65 -2.09 1.99
CA THR A 289 -16.10 -1.73 3.30
C THR A 289 -17.24 -1.33 4.26
N GLY A 290 -17.57 -0.05 4.33
CA GLY A 290 -18.58 0.49 5.27
C GLY A 290 -19.97 -0.15 5.10
N GLY A 291 -20.38 -0.42 3.86
CA GLY A 291 -21.66 -1.06 3.56
C GLY A 291 -21.76 -2.47 4.16
N LEU A 292 -20.81 -3.36 3.84
CA LEU A 292 -20.81 -4.73 4.38
C LEU A 292 -20.50 -4.79 5.89
N ALA A 293 -19.67 -3.87 6.40
CA ALA A 293 -19.36 -3.80 7.82
C ALA A 293 -20.55 -3.34 8.68
N GLY A 294 -21.58 -2.73 8.07
CA GLY A 294 -22.68 -2.08 8.79
C GLY A 294 -22.20 -0.94 9.69
N HIS A 295 -21.08 -0.31 9.36
CA HIS A 295 -20.50 0.82 10.09
C HIS A 295 -19.60 1.62 9.13
N GLY A 296 -19.89 2.91 8.99
CA GLY A 296 -19.17 3.75 8.02
C GLY A 296 -19.55 5.22 8.10
N ARG A 297 -19.76 5.87 6.95
CA ARG A 297 -20.02 7.31 6.86
C ARG A 297 -21.34 7.79 7.48
N ALA A 298 -22.25 6.87 7.79
CA ALA A 298 -23.50 7.17 8.51
C ALA A 298 -23.33 7.23 10.04
N ASP A 299 -22.17 6.78 10.54
CA ASP A 299 -21.87 6.72 11.96
C ASP A 299 -21.07 7.95 12.42
N PRO A 300 -21.06 8.26 13.72
CA PRO A 300 -20.24 9.34 14.26
C PRO A 300 -18.76 9.15 13.97
N ALA A 301 -18.06 10.23 13.62
CA ALA A 301 -16.63 10.20 13.36
C ALA A 301 -15.83 9.89 14.64
N GLU A 302 -14.96 8.88 14.58
CA GLU A 302 -14.10 8.44 15.69
C GLU A 302 -12.62 8.82 15.51
N GLY A 303 -12.31 9.68 14.54
CA GLY A 303 -10.94 10.06 14.17
C GLY A 303 -10.33 9.14 13.10
N TRP A 304 -9.05 9.29 12.84
CA TRP A 304 -8.34 8.60 11.76
C TRP A 304 -8.42 7.08 11.91
N GLY A 305 -8.91 6.39 10.87
CA GLY A 305 -9.13 4.95 10.93
C GLY A 305 -9.25 4.31 9.57
N ALA A 306 -9.82 3.12 9.55
CA ALA A 306 -10.17 2.41 8.33
C ALA A 306 -11.32 1.43 8.56
N THR A 307 -12.13 1.25 7.52
CA THR A 307 -12.95 0.05 7.32
C THR A 307 -12.32 -0.75 6.19
N VAL A 308 -12.12 -2.05 6.41
CA VAL A 308 -11.32 -2.92 5.56
C VAL A 308 -12.18 -4.05 5.02
N PHE A 309 -12.02 -4.34 3.73
CA PHE A 309 -12.51 -5.55 3.09
C PHE A 309 -11.30 -6.36 2.63
N LEU A 310 -11.23 -7.62 3.05
CA LEU A 310 -10.20 -8.56 2.67
C LEU A 310 -10.87 -9.83 2.17
N GLN A 311 -10.49 -10.31 0.97
CA GLN A 311 -10.92 -11.59 0.44
C GLN A 311 -9.72 -12.38 -0.08
N ILE A 312 -9.69 -13.66 0.27
CA ILE A 312 -8.69 -14.62 -0.22
C ILE A 312 -9.42 -15.71 -0.99
N MET A 313 -8.86 -16.10 -2.13
CA MET A 313 -9.40 -17.14 -3.00
C MET A 313 -8.31 -18.17 -3.30
N ASP A 314 -8.65 -19.45 -3.14
CA ASP A 314 -7.80 -20.57 -3.55
C ASP A 314 -8.16 -21.01 -4.99
N PRO A 315 -7.25 -20.88 -5.97
CA PRO A 315 -7.50 -21.32 -7.34
C PRO A 315 -7.89 -22.81 -7.45
N ASN A 316 -7.50 -23.65 -6.48
CA ASN A 316 -7.85 -25.07 -6.50
C ASN A 316 -9.35 -25.34 -6.38
N ALA A 317 -10.09 -24.41 -5.77
CA ALA A 317 -11.55 -24.50 -5.68
C ALA A 317 -12.28 -24.13 -6.98
N PHE A 318 -11.54 -23.66 -8.00
CA PHE A 318 -12.06 -23.24 -9.30
C PHE A 318 -11.48 -24.08 -10.43
N GLY A 319 -10.70 -23.49 -11.32
CA GLY A 319 -10.07 -24.19 -12.45
C GLY A 319 -8.79 -24.99 -12.09
N GLY A 320 -8.35 -24.91 -10.84
CA GLY A 320 -7.11 -25.51 -10.35
C GLY A 320 -5.90 -24.57 -10.48
N LYS A 321 -4.98 -24.69 -9.52
CA LYS A 321 -3.79 -23.83 -9.43
C LYS A 321 -2.94 -23.84 -10.69
N SER A 322 -2.61 -25.04 -11.23
CA SER A 322 -1.76 -25.15 -12.42
C SER A 322 -2.40 -24.55 -13.68
N ALA A 323 -3.73 -24.68 -13.82
CA ALA A 323 -4.43 -24.05 -14.94
C ALA A 323 -4.48 -22.53 -14.79
N TYR A 324 -4.69 -22.03 -13.58
CA TYR A 324 -4.64 -20.62 -13.25
C TYR A 324 -3.27 -20.01 -13.56
N GLU A 325 -2.18 -20.58 -13.03
CA GLU A 325 -0.80 -20.13 -13.26
C GLU A 325 -0.49 -20.09 -14.76
N ARG A 326 -0.79 -21.15 -15.50
CA ARG A 326 -0.58 -21.18 -16.96
C ARG A 326 -1.28 -20.04 -17.69
N GLN A 327 -2.51 -19.69 -17.31
CA GLN A 327 -3.26 -18.58 -17.91
C GLN A 327 -2.63 -17.23 -17.55
N MET A 328 -2.25 -17.04 -16.30
CA MET A 328 -1.63 -15.79 -15.85
C MET A 328 -0.23 -15.59 -16.45
N ASP A 329 0.56 -16.63 -16.52
CA ASP A 329 1.89 -16.61 -17.16
C ASP A 329 1.79 -16.25 -18.65
N GLN A 330 0.77 -16.74 -19.35
CA GLN A 330 0.52 -16.36 -20.75
C GLN A 330 0.15 -14.89 -20.88
N VAL A 331 -0.65 -14.34 -19.97
CA VAL A 331 -1.00 -12.91 -19.94
C VAL A 331 0.26 -12.08 -19.70
N VAL A 332 1.09 -12.43 -18.70
CA VAL A 332 2.37 -11.77 -18.40
C VAL A 332 3.28 -11.78 -19.64
N ALA A 333 3.46 -12.96 -20.26
CA ALA A 333 4.29 -13.09 -21.46
C ALA A 333 3.79 -12.24 -22.62
N ASN A 334 2.47 -12.14 -22.82
CA ASN A 334 1.90 -11.29 -23.86
C ASN A 334 2.11 -9.80 -23.59
N CYS A 335 1.96 -9.36 -22.31
CA CYS A 335 2.22 -7.99 -21.91
C CYS A 335 3.69 -7.61 -22.15
N HIS A 336 4.63 -8.45 -21.72
CA HIS A 336 6.07 -8.20 -21.92
C HIS A 336 6.50 -8.21 -23.40
N LYS A 337 5.80 -8.99 -24.25
CA LYS A 337 6.05 -9.02 -25.72
C LYS A 337 5.46 -7.83 -26.45
N SER A 338 4.60 -7.05 -25.82
CA SER A 338 4.01 -5.86 -26.45
C SER A 338 5.10 -4.86 -26.80
N THR A 339 5.06 -4.32 -28.02
CA THR A 339 5.99 -3.29 -28.46
C THR A 339 5.88 -2.07 -27.55
N PRO A 340 6.97 -1.63 -26.90
CA PRO A 340 6.93 -0.45 -26.05
C PRO A 340 6.54 0.81 -26.84
N ALA A 341 5.61 1.60 -26.30
CA ALA A 341 5.27 2.90 -26.91
C ALA A 341 6.44 3.90 -26.84
N ASN A 342 7.31 3.75 -25.84
CA ASN A 342 8.60 4.44 -25.73
C ASN A 342 9.69 3.36 -25.71
N PRO A 343 10.62 3.36 -26.71
CA PRO A 343 11.69 2.36 -26.80
C PRO A 343 12.59 2.27 -25.55
N ASP A 344 12.71 3.37 -24.80
CA ASP A 344 13.52 3.43 -23.57
C ASP A 344 12.84 2.74 -22.37
N HIS A 345 11.60 2.28 -22.53
CA HIS A 345 10.80 1.75 -21.43
C HIS A 345 10.08 0.48 -21.82
N GLN A 346 10.55 -0.65 -21.32
CA GLN A 346 9.86 -1.93 -21.48
C GLN A 346 8.52 -1.94 -20.75
N VAL A 347 7.56 -2.69 -21.31
CA VAL A 347 6.28 -2.95 -20.62
C VAL A 347 6.56 -3.78 -19.36
N ARG A 348 6.02 -3.36 -18.23
CA ARG A 348 6.18 -4.01 -16.93
C ARG A 348 4.83 -4.40 -16.36
N MET A 349 4.81 -5.49 -15.61
CA MET A 349 3.64 -5.84 -14.81
C MET A 349 3.56 -5.00 -13.52
N PRO A 350 2.35 -4.73 -13.01
CA PRO A 350 2.18 -4.12 -11.70
C PRO A 350 2.91 -4.93 -10.61
N GLY A 351 3.71 -4.23 -9.78
CA GLY A 351 4.51 -4.84 -8.71
C GLY A 351 5.97 -5.09 -9.07
N GLU A 352 6.34 -5.34 -10.33
CA GLU A 352 7.72 -5.66 -10.73
C GLU A 352 8.75 -4.65 -10.23
N ARG A 353 8.49 -3.36 -10.44
CA ARG A 353 9.39 -2.30 -9.98
C ARG A 353 9.54 -2.28 -8.46
N GLY A 354 8.46 -2.49 -7.73
CA GLY A 354 8.48 -2.53 -6.27
C GLY A 354 9.29 -3.73 -5.77
N LEU A 355 9.09 -4.91 -6.34
CA LEU A 355 9.82 -6.12 -5.99
C LEU A 355 11.32 -6.02 -6.32
N GLN A 356 11.68 -5.40 -7.45
CA GLN A 356 13.07 -5.11 -7.79
C GLN A 356 13.70 -4.15 -6.77
N HIS A 357 13.00 -3.05 -6.45
CA HIS A 357 13.45 -2.10 -5.44
C HIS A 357 13.65 -2.76 -4.06
N LYS A 358 12.72 -3.65 -3.66
CA LYS A 358 12.83 -4.44 -2.43
C LYS A 358 14.08 -5.31 -2.43
N ALA A 359 14.32 -6.07 -3.49
CA ALA A 359 15.50 -6.93 -3.62
C ALA A 359 16.81 -6.13 -3.53
N GLU A 360 16.89 -4.99 -4.24
CA GLU A 360 18.06 -4.11 -4.16
C GLU A 360 18.25 -3.50 -2.77
N SER A 361 17.16 -3.08 -2.14
CA SER A 361 17.22 -2.46 -0.81
C SER A 361 17.62 -3.43 0.29
N LEU A 362 17.21 -4.69 0.19
CA LEU A 362 17.66 -5.75 1.10
C LEU A 362 19.17 -6.02 0.99
N LEU A 363 19.74 -5.90 -0.21
CA LEU A 363 21.17 -6.12 -0.44
C LEU A 363 22.02 -4.88 -0.12
N LYS A 364 21.56 -3.69 -0.53
CA LYS A 364 22.38 -2.46 -0.55
C LYS A 364 21.96 -1.44 0.52
N GLY A 365 20.98 -1.77 1.35
CA GLY A 365 20.35 -0.85 2.28
C GLY A 365 19.17 -0.09 1.68
N LEU A 366 18.17 0.19 2.51
CA LEU A 366 16.96 0.92 2.17
C LEU A 366 17.23 2.42 2.22
N THR A 367 16.92 3.11 1.11
CA THR A 367 16.98 4.57 1.05
C THR A 367 15.68 5.15 1.57
N LEU A 368 15.73 5.89 2.67
CA LEU A 368 14.56 6.57 3.21
C LEU A 368 14.33 7.93 2.55
N TYR A 369 13.05 8.31 2.47
CA TYR A 369 12.69 9.67 2.09
C TYR A 369 13.24 10.66 3.14
N PRO A 370 13.81 11.81 2.74
CA PRO A 370 14.60 12.68 3.63
C PRO A 370 13.88 13.15 4.90
N SER A 371 12.55 13.33 4.86
CA SER A 371 11.77 13.78 6.01
C SER A 371 11.51 12.70 7.07
N ILE A 372 11.72 11.40 6.77
CA ILE A 372 11.31 10.30 7.65
C ILE A 372 12.13 10.30 8.96
N MET A 373 13.46 10.21 8.86
CA MET A 373 14.30 10.17 10.06
C MET A 373 14.15 11.44 10.93
N PRO A 374 14.14 12.67 10.38
CA PRO A 374 13.87 13.88 11.18
C PRO A 374 12.55 13.84 11.96
N MET A 375 11.51 13.19 11.46
CA MET A 375 10.24 13.01 12.19
C MET A 375 10.32 11.96 13.30
N LEU A 376 11.23 10.98 13.19
CA LEU A 376 11.39 9.90 14.18
C LEU A 376 12.37 10.24 15.31
N LEU A 377 13.37 11.10 15.06
CA LEU A 377 14.38 11.48 16.06
C LEU A 377 13.81 12.09 17.34
N PRO A 378 12.77 12.95 17.33
CA PRO A 378 12.15 13.45 18.57
C PRO A 378 11.55 12.31 19.41
N TRP A 379 10.94 11.30 18.78
CA TRP A 379 10.40 10.12 19.46
C TRP A 379 11.51 9.24 20.03
N ALA A 380 12.59 9.03 19.27
CA ALA A 380 13.77 8.32 19.76
C ALA A 380 14.35 8.99 21.01
N SER A 381 14.52 10.32 20.98
CA SER A 381 14.99 11.09 22.13
C SER A 381 14.06 10.98 23.34
N LYS A 382 12.74 11.09 23.12
CA LYS A 382 11.72 10.95 24.16
C LYS A 382 11.80 9.60 24.88
N PHE A 383 12.01 8.52 24.11
CA PHE A 383 12.07 7.15 24.62
C PHE A 383 13.50 6.70 24.97
N LYS A 384 14.51 7.54 24.81
CA LYS A 384 15.93 7.25 25.07
C LYS A 384 16.46 6.07 24.23
N LEU A 385 16.02 5.99 22.97
CA LEU A 385 16.46 4.99 22.01
C LEU A 385 17.53 5.57 21.08
N GLU A 386 18.48 4.71 20.67
CA GLU A 386 19.46 5.08 19.66
C GLU A 386 18.87 4.92 18.26
N ALA A 387 19.03 5.96 17.43
CA ALA A 387 18.61 5.89 16.04
C ALA A 387 19.60 5.06 15.21
N PRO A 388 19.14 4.33 14.18
CA PRO A 388 20.02 3.58 13.29
C PRO A 388 20.97 4.51 12.54
N GLN A 389 22.22 4.06 12.40
CA GLN A 389 23.23 4.80 11.63
C GLN A 389 23.07 4.53 10.13
N ALA A 390 23.24 5.57 9.33
CA ALA A 390 23.33 5.44 7.89
C ALA A 390 24.57 4.64 7.46
N ILE A 391 24.46 3.92 6.35
CA ILE A 391 25.54 3.13 5.75
C ILE A 391 26.03 3.76 4.46
#